data_f1d147c75bb3f392060be5e10fbc7514
#
_entry.id   f1d147c75bb3f392060be5e10fbc7514
#
_cell.length_a   1.000
_cell.length_b   1.000
_cell.length_c   1.000
_cell.angle_alpha   90.00
_cell.angle_beta   90.00
_cell.angle_gamma   90.00
#
_symmetry.space_group_name_H-M   'P 1'
#
loop_
_entity.id
_entity.type
_entity.pdbx_description
1 polymer ?
#
loop_
_entity_poly.entity_id
_entity_poly.type
_entity_poly.pdbx_seq_one_letter_code
_entity_poly.pdbx_strand_id
1 'polypeptide(L)' 'MSRRLEIELTSERPDGTWTWRAAGAKLPKGDLDASLLPSGAKVGDVVRAEAEFMVDGIDIVEVLP' A
#
# COMPACT_ATOMS: atom_id res chain seq x y z
N MET A 1 -13.77 -8.94 -0.41
CA MET A 1 -13.77 -8.72 1.02
C MET A 1 -12.65 -7.77 1.39
N SER A 2 -12.95 -6.68 2.09
CA SER A 2 -11.93 -5.70 2.42
C SER A 2 -11.42 -5.88 3.85
N ARG A 3 -10.17 -5.55 4.07
CA ARG A 3 -9.54 -5.63 5.38
C ARG A 3 -8.59 -4.46 5.56
N ARG A 4 -8.39 -4.07 6.81
CA ARG A 4 -7.37 -3.09 7.15
C ARG A 4 -6.08 -3.80 7.48
N LEU A 5 -4.98 -3.28 6.96
CA LEU A 5 -3.67 -3.79 7.29
C LEU A 5 -2.67 -2.65 7.28
N GLU A 6 -1.57 -2.87 7.98
CA GLU A 6 -0.47 -1.92 7.96
C GLU A 6 0.48 -2.31 6.84
N ILE A 7 0.83 -1.34 6.01
CA ILE A 7 1.72 -1.58 4.87
C ILE A 7 2.92 -0.65 4.99
N GLU A 8 4.05 -1.14 4.49
CA GLU A 8 5.27 -0.36 4.41
C GLU A 8 5.51 0.01 2.95
N LEU A 9 5.75 1.29 2.70
CA LEU A 9 6.06 1.76 1.35
C LEU A 9 7.49 1.39 1.02
N THR A 10 7.68 0.61 -0.05
CA THR A 10 8.99 0.06 -0.36
C THR A 10 9.71 0.79 -1.47
N SER A 11 8.99 1.35 -2.43
CA SER A 11 9.61 2.16 -3.47
C SER A 11 8.58 3.04 -4.15
N GLU A 12 9.05 4.10 -4.75
CA GLU A 12 8.24 5.01 -5.55
C GLU A 12 8.69 4.93 -6.99
N ARG A 13 7.74 4.72 -7.90
CA ARG A 13 8.04 4.66 -9.34
C ARG A 13 7.79 6.02 -9.99
N PRO A 14 8.50 6.32 -11.08
CA PRO A 14 8.34 7.61 -11.75
C PRO A 14 6.95 7.83 -12.37
N ASP A 15 6.18 6.76 -12.57
CA ASP A 15 4.84 6.87 -13.17
C ASP A 15 3.74 7.20 -12.15
N GLY A 16 4.10 7.46 -10.90
CA GLY A 16 3.13 7.77 -9.86
C GLY A 16 2.59 6.55 -9.14
N THR A 17 3.22 5.40 -9.32
CA THR A 17 2.84 4.18 -8.62
C THR A 17 3.85 3.89 -7.52
N TRP A 18 3.35 3.44 -6.38
CA TRP A 18 4.20 3.04 -5.26
C TRP A 18 4.08 1.54 -5.05
N THR A 19 5.16 0.92 -4.61
CA THR A 19 5.10 -0.47 -4.18
C THR A 19 5.04 -0.53 -2.66
N TRP A 20 4.38 -1.57 -2.15
CA TRP A 20 4.20 -1.74 -0.72
C TRP A 20 4.31 -3.21 -0.36
N ARG A 21 4.51 -3.46 0.94
CA ARG A 21 4.41 -4.81 1.50
C ARG A 21 3.79 -4.70 2.88
N ALA A 22 3.30 -5.82 3.40
CA ALA A 22 2.77 -5.84 4.76
C ALA A 22 3.89 -5.49 5.73
N ALA A 23 3.60 -4.62 6.67
CA ALA A 23 4.59 -4.15 7.63
C ALA A 23 5.13 -5.33 8.44
N GLY A 24 6.46 -5.44 8.48
CA GLY A 24 7.11 -6.53 9.21
C GLY A 24 7.11 -7.88 8.51
N ALA A 25 6.67 -7.95 7.25
CA ALA A 25 6.59 -9.21 6.51
C ALA A 25 7.00 -8.99 5.06
N LYS A 26 7.32 -10.09 4.36
CA LYS A 26 7.63 -10.03 2.94
C LYS A 26 6.38 -10.07 2.07
N LEU A 27 5.33 -10.69 2.55
CA LEU A 27 4.07 -10.87 1.84
C LEU A 27 2.92 -10.57 2.78
N PRO A 28 1.80 -10.11 2.30
CA PRO A 28 1.53 -9.75 0.90
C PRO A 28 2.26 -8.48 0.47
N LYS A 29 2.42 -8.33 -0.83
CA LYS A 29 3.01 -7.14 -1.42
C LYS A 29 2.21 -6.77 -2.68
N GLY A 30 2.37 -5.55 -3.13
CA GLY A 30 1.68 -5.08 -4.31
C GLY A 30 2.04 -3.65 -4.62
N ASP A 31 1.18 -2.99 -5.39
CA ASP A 31 1.37 -1.58 -5.72
C ASP A 31 0.08 -0.81 -5.51
N LEU A 32 0.22 0.51 -5.42
CA LEU A 32 -0.90 1.41 -5.24
C LEU A 32 -0.62 2.73 -5.94
N ASP A 33 -1.69 3.46 -6.21
CA ASP A 33 -1.60 4.77 -6.85
C ASP A 33 -1.16 5.81 -5.82
N ALA A 34 -0.26 6.70 -6.24
CA ALA A 34 0.23 7.78 -5.38
C ALA A 34 -0.90 8.68 -4.88
N SER A 35 -1.99 8.79 -5.63
CA SER A 35 -3.13 9.61 -5.23
C SER A 35 -3.80 9.12 -3.95
N LEU A 36 -3.59 7.88 -3.57
CA LEU A 36 -4.12 7.33 -2.33
C LEU A 36 -3.29 7.72 -1.11
N LEU A 37 -2.07 8.18 -1.32
CA LEU A 37 -1.15 8.48 -0.22
C LEU A 37 -1.28 9.93 0.23
N PRO A 38 -1.07 10.20 1.53
CA PRO A 38 -1.07 11.58 2.00
C PRO A 38 0.14 12.33 1.48
N SER A 39 0.03 13.64 1.48
CA SER A 39 1.14 14.51 1.14
C SER A 39 2.30 14.25 2.10
N GLY A 40 3.51 14.11 1.56
CA GLY A 40 4.69 13.86 2.38
C GLY A 40 5.00 12.40 2.65
N ALA A 41 4.27 11.47 2.03
CA ALA A 41 4.59 10.05 2.16
C ALA A 41 5.97 9.75 1.58
N LYS A 42 6.72 8.87 2.23
CA LYS A 42 8.09 8.54 1.85
C LYS A 42 8.30 7.04 1.86
N VAL A 43 9.28 6.59 1.08
CA VAL A 43 9.74 5.20 1.13
C VAL A 43 10.17 4.88 2.57
N GLY A 44 9.71 3.75 3.07
CA GLY A 44 9.96 3.32 4.43
C GLY A 44 8.84 3.68 5.41
N ASP A 45 7.90 4.53 4.99
CA ASP A 45 6.78 4.88 5.86
C ASP A 45 5.85 3.68 6.01
N VAL A 46 5.29 3.54 7.21
CA VAL A 46 4.26 2.53 7.50
C VAL A 46 2.94 3.26 7.63
N VAL A 47 1.96 2.84 6.85
CA VAL A 47 0.64 3.45 6.86
C VAL A 47 -0.41 2.37 7.01
N ARG A 48 -1.56 2.74 7.54
CA ARG A 48 -2.70 1.84 7.63
C ARG A 48 -3.53 1.99 6.37
N ALA A 49 -3.87 0.87 5.77
CA ALA A 49 -4.62 0.88 4.52
C ALA A 49 -5.78 -0.08 4.57
N GLU A 50 -6.81 0.23 3.82
CA GLU A 50 -7.90 -0.71 3.57
C GLU A 50 -7.65 -1.38 2.24
N ALA A 51 -7.67 -2.71 2.24
CA ALA A 51 -7.32 -3.49 1.06
C ALA A 51 -8.46 -4.44 0.70
N GLU A 52 -8.66 -4.61 -0.59
CA GLU A 52 -9.61 -5.57 -1.13
C GLU A 52 -8.82 -6.82 -1.52
N PHE A 53 -9.16 -7.95 -0.92
CA PHE A 53 -8.50 -9.23 -1.23
C PHE A 53 -9.28 -9.95 -2.30
N MET A 54 -8.62 -10.22 -3.43
CA MET A 54 -9.22 -10.85 -4.60
C MET A 54 -8.47 -12.11 -4.96
N VAL A 55 -9.06 -12.89 -5.87
CA VAL A 55 -8.48 -14.18 -6.26
C VAL A 55 -7.09 -14.00 -6.86
N ASP A 56 -6.90 -12.94 -7.62
CA ASP A 56 -5.66 -12.71 -8.37
C ASP A 56 -4.77 -11.64 -7.75
N GLY A 57 -5.12 -11.14 -6.57
CA GLY A 57 -4.26 -10.14 -5.94
C GLY A 57 -4.94 -9.33 -4.85
N ILE A 58 -4.29 -8.26 -4.47
CA ILE A 58 -4.76 -7.36 -3.42
C ILE A 58 -4.73 -5.94 -3.96
N ASP A 59 -5.87 -5.26 -3.87
CA ASP A 59 -5.95 -3.85 -4.22
C ASP A 59 -6.04 -3.01 -2.96
N ILE A 60 -5.20 -1.98 -2.88
CA ILE A 60 -5.34 -0.97 -1.85
C ILE A 60 -6.42 0.00 -2.30
N VAL A 61 -7.48 0.11 -1.53
CA VAL A 61 -8.61 0.97 -1.89
C VAL A 61 -8.57 2.31 -1.17
N GLU A 62 -7.92 2.38 -0.01
CA GLU A 62 -7.84 3.61 0.75
C GLU A 62 -6.66 3.55 1.71
N VAL A 63 -5.99 4.69 1.91
CA VAL A 63 -4.97 4.84 2.95
C VAL A 63 -5.57 5.69 4.04
N LEU A 64 -5.55 5.17 5.27
CA LEU A 64 -6.18 5.80 6.42
C LEU A 64 -5.20 6.72 7.13
N PRO A 65 -5.71 7.79 7.75
CA PRO A 65 -4.84 8.70 8.51
C PRO A 65 -4.26 8.05 9.77
#